data_1495b3a3c41240ce3d97cb3fa33e96b4
#
_entry.id   1495b3a3c41240ce3d97cb3fa33e96b4
#
_cell.length_a   1.000
_cell.length_b   1.000
_cell.length_c   1.000
_cell.angle_alpha   90.00
_cell.angle_beta   90.00
_cell.angle_gamma   90.00
#
_symmetry.space_group_name_H-M   'P 1'
#
loop_
_entity.id
_entity.type
_entity.pdbx_description
1 polymer ?
#
loop_
_entity_poly.entity_id
_entity_poly.type
_entity_poly.pdbx_seq_one_letter_code
_entity_poly.pdbx_strand_id
1 'polypeptide(L)'
;EEPNDFSSEYPHPHVVVQDHDINHSHHNTVMLCALTTNMKKVNLPRNILLEIGEANLAKQSIVDVSQVIKIEKLKLGEYIGSLSEQRISQVLEGIKFLQRMTEKRK
;
A
#
# COMPACT_ATOMS: atom_id res chain seq x y z
N GLU A 1 22.29 -1.11 -3.17
CA GLU A 1 21.71 -0.98 -3.37
C GLU A 1 21.25 -0.56 -3.58
N GLU A 2 21.19 -0.41 -3.82
CA GLU A 2 20.54 0.00 -4.06
C GLU A 2 19.92 0.13 -4.37
N PRO A 3 20.36 0.43 -3.65
CA PRO A 3 19.23 0.18 -4.07
C PRO A 3 18.77 0.84 -5.23
N ASN A 4 18.55 0.57 -5.76
CA ASN A 4 18.01 0.96 -7.00
C ASN A 4 17.25 2.25 -6.86
N ASP A 5 16.82 2.82 -7.96
CA ASP A 5 16.14 4.09 -7.96
C ASP A 5 14.83 4.05 -7.20
N PHE A 6 14.14 2.92 -7.27
CA PHE A 6 12.89 2.79 -6.55
C PHE A 6 13.10 2.96 -5.06
N SER A 7 14.13 2.30 -4.54
CA SER A 7 14.43 2.38 -3.12
C SER A 7 14.80 3.79 -2.70
N SER A 8 15.48 4.53 -3.56
CA SER A 8 15.86 5.89 -3.19
C SER A 8 14.66 6.84 -3.24
N GLU A 9 13.73 6.62 -4.17
CA GLU A 9 12.54 7.46 -4.26
C GLU A 9 11.49 7.04 -3.25
N TYR A 10 11.40 5.75 -2.98
CA TYR A 10 10.37 5.21 -2.10
C TYR A 10 11.04 4.29 -1.09
N PRO A 11 11.76 4.88 -0.11
CA PRO A 11 12.61 4.10 0.79
C PRO A 11 11.87 3.17 1.73
N HIS A 12 10.56 3.30 1.83
CA HIS A 12 9.76 2.48 2.72
C HIS A 12 9.05 1.37 1.95
N PRO A 13 8.77 0.25 2.61
CA PRO A 13 7.97 -0.80 1.98
C PRO A 13 6.60 -0.27 1.59
N HIS A 14 6.03 -0.88 0.58
CA HIS A 14 4.70 -0.53 0.11
C HIS A 14 3.91 -1.81 -0.13
N VAL A 15 2.61 -1.70 -0.02
CA VAL A 15 1.70 -2.79 -0.41
C VAL A 15 1.34 -2.58 -1.86
N VAL A 16 1.59 -3.61 -2.68
CA VAL A 16 1.15 -3.58 -4.07
C VAL A 16 -0.33 -3.96 -4.10
N VAL A 17 -1.14 -3.08 -4.64
CA VAL A 17 -2.57 -3.30 -4.74
C VAL A 17 -2.91 -3.69 -6.17
N GLN A 18 -3.41 -4.91 -6.34
CA GLN A 18 -3.83 -5.40 -7.66
C GLN A 18 -5.29 -5.77 -7.60
N ASP A 19 -6.12 -4.82 -7.94
CA ASP A 19 -7.57 -5.01 -7.97
C ASP A 19 -8.05 -4.64 -9.34
N HIS A 20 -8.85 -5.51 -9.93
CA HIS A 20 -9.33 -5.31 -11.29
C HIS A 20 -10.08 -3.98 -11.42
N ASP A 21 -10.89 -3.63 -10.42
CA ASP A 21 -11.68 -2.40 -10.47
C ASP A 21 -10.81 -1.15 -10.38
N ILE A 22 -9.63 -1.28 -9.78
CA ILE A 22 -8.73 -0.14 -9.60
C ILE A 22 -7.72 -0.06 -10.73
N ASN A 23 -7.20 -1.21 -11.18
CA ASN A 23 -6.07 -1.27 -12.10
C ASN A 23 -6.42 -1.65 -13.53
N HIS A 24 -7.68 -1.91 -13.84
CA HIS A 24 -8.03 -2.56 -15.11
C HIS A 24 -7.61 -1.79 -16.36
N SER A 25 -7.50 -0.49 -16.28
CA SER A 25 -7.16 0.31 -17.45
C SER A 25 -5.67 0.58 -17.59
N HIS A 26 -4.82 -0.04 -16.75
CA HIS A 26 -3.39 0.25 -16.75
C HIS A 26 -2.60 -1.04 -16.60
N HIS A 27 -2.36 -1.71 -17.72
CA HIS A 27 -1.72 -3.02 -17.70
C HIS A 27 -0.28 -2.98 -17.19
N ASN A 28 0.41 -1.85 -17.41
CA ASN A 28 1.83 -1.74 -17.05
C ASN A 28 2.07 -1.06 -15.73
N THR A 29 1.01 -0.67 -15.03
CA THR A 29 1.15 0.05 -13.78
C THR A 29 0.46 -0.71 -12.66
N VAL A 30 0.87 -0.38 -11.43
CA VAL A 30 0.22 -0.90 -10.23
C VAL A 30 0.06 0.24 -9.25
N MET A 31 -0.87 0.07 -8.34
CA MET A 31 -1.03 1.01 -7.24
C MET A 31 -0.25 0.51 -6.04
N LEU A 32 0.41 1.43 -5.36
CA LEU A 32 1.14 1.15 -4.14
C LEU A 32 0.50 1.91 -3.00
N CYS A 33 0.40 1.25 -1.86
CA CYS A 33 -0.10 1.86 -0.65
C CYS A 33 1.02 1.89 0.37
N ALA A 34 1.25 3.02 1.00
CA ALA A 34 2.41 3.20 1.88
C ALA A 34 2.29 2.39 3.16
N LEU A 35 3.43 1.88 3.61
CA LEU A 35 3.58 1.31 4.94
C LEU A 35 4.42 2.26 5.78
N THR A 36 4.05 2.43 7.04
CA THR A 36 4.79 3.29 7.94
C THR A 36 4.90 2.63 9.30
N THR A 37 6.00 2.91 9.99
CA THR A 37 6.14 2.47 11.38
C THR A 37 5.72 3.55 12.37
N ASN A 38 5.22 4.67 11.88
CA ASN A 38 4.74 5.74 12.74
C ASN A 38 3.37 5.36 13.32
N MET A 39 3.40 4.91 14.58
CA MET A 39 2.19 4.40 15.23
C MET A 39 1.10 5.46 15.43
N LYS A 40 1.44 6.74 15.29
CA LYS A 40 0.42 7.78 15.38
C LYS A 40 -0.61 7.66 14.26
N LYS A 41 -0.24 7.03 13.16
CA LYS A 41 -1.15 6.89 12.02
C LYS A 41 -2.16 5.78 12.18
N VAL A 42 -2.09 4.99 13.25
CA VAL A 42 -3.02 3.90 13.46
C VAL A 42 -4.46 4.40 13.64
N ASN A 43 -4.61 5.64 14.09
CA ASN A 43 -5.95 6.19 14.34
C ASN A 43 -6.57 6.89 13.14
N LEU A 44 -5.85 6.96 12.03
CA LEU A 44 -6.44 7.55 10.82
C LEU A 44 -7.46 6.58 10.22
N PRO A 45 -8.52 7.11 9.60
CA PRO A 45 -9.60 6.26 9.11
C PRO A 45 -9.11 5.17 8.18
N ARG A 46 -9.54 3.94 8.46
CA ARG A 46 -9.31 2.76 7.64
C ARG A 46 -7.87 2.31 7.55
N ASN A 47 -6.94 2.96 8.25
CA ASN A 47 -5.58 2.47 8.31
C ASN A 47 -5.55 1.13 9.04
N ILE A 48 -4.59 0.29 8.66
CA ILE A 48 -4.56 -1.10 9.10
C ILE A 48 -3.27 -1.40 9.79
N LEU A 49 -3.37 -1.92 11.02
CA LEU A 49 -2.18 -2.32 11.79
C LEU A 49 -1.77 -3.73 11.40
N LEU A 50 -0.54 -3.88 10.96
CA LEU A 50 0.06 -5.17 10.66
C LEU A 50 1.04 -5.53 11.75
N GLU A 51 1.01 -6.78 12.18
CA GLU A 51 1.90 -7.23 13.23
C GLU A 51 3.24 -7.66 12.67
N ILE A 52 4.23 -7.72 13.55
CA ILE A 52 5.55 -8.23 13.19
C ILE A 52 5.39 -9.61 12.56
N GLY A 53 6.05 -9.83 11.45
CA GLY A 53 6.03 -11.12 10.76
C GLY A 53 5.03 -11.21 9.63
N GLU A 54 3.98 -10.38 9.63
CA GLU A 54 3.09 -10.37 8.49
C GLU A 54 3.87 -9.89 7.28
N ALA A 55 3.75 -10.61 6.17
CA ALA A 55 4.50 -10.31 4.94
C ALA A 55 5.99 -10.16 5.20
N ASN A 56 6.51 -10.90 6.18
CA ASN A 56 7.93 -10.85 6.57
C ASN A 56 8.40 -9.50 7.08
N LEU A 57 7.47 -8.66 7.53
CA LEU A 57 7.85 -7.35 8.08
C LEU A 57 8.59 -7.52 9.40
N ALA A 58 9.70 -6.80 9.53
CA ALA A 58 10.52 -6.88 10.74
C ALA A 58 9.95 -6.06 11.88
N LYS A 59 9.07 -5.13 11.59
CA LYS A 59 8.48 -4.24 12.58
C LYS A 59 6.98 -4.16 12.39
N GLN A 60 6.26 -3.91 13.49
CA GLN A 60 4.86 -3.58 13.44
C GLN A 60 4.70 -2.36 12.52
N SER A 61 3.75 -2.42 11.61
CA SER A 61 3.61 -1.41 10.57
C SER A 61 2.15 -1.07 10.37
N ILE A 62 1.91 0.09 9.79
CA ILE A 62 0.55 0.52 9.47
C ILE A 62 0.45 0.75 7.99
N VAL A 63 -0.59 0.16 7.37
CA VAL A 63 -0.91 0.48 5.99
C VAL A 63 -1.69 1.78 5.99
N ASP A 64 -1.11 2.80 5.38
CA ASP A 64 -1.73 4.12 5.32
C ASP A 64 -2.49 4.22 4.00
N VAL A 65 -3.79 3.95 4.08
CA VAL A 65 -4.61 3.84 2.87
C VAL A 65 -4.87 5.20 2.21
N SER A 66 -4.48 6.28 2.86
CA SER A 66 -4.56 7.61 2.25
C SER A 66 -3.37 7.90 1.35
N GLN A 67 -2.31 7.11 1.45
CA GLN A 67 -1.07 7.33 0.70
C GLN A 67 -0.95 6.30 -0.40
N VAL A 68 -1.62 6.57 -1.51
CA VAL A 68 -1.67 5.66 -2.65
C VAL A 68 -1.01 6.34 -3.83
N ILE A 69 -0.09 5.64 -4.47
CA ILE A 69 0.57 6.14 -5.67
C ILE A 69 0.48 5.08 -6.77
N LYS A 70 0.67 5.51 -7.99
CA LYS A 70 0.66 4.62 -9.14
C LYS A 70 2.04 4.64 -9.78
N ILE A 71 2.62 3.48 -10.02
CA ILE A 71 3.92 3.42 -10.66
C ILE A 71 3.92 2.34 -11.74
N GLU A 72 4.90 2.42 -12.63
CA GLU A 72 5.11 1.37 -13.61
C GLU A 72 5.63 0.12 -12.93
N LYS A 73 5.15 -1.04 -13.37
CA LYS A 73 5.58 -2.31 -12.78
C LYS A 73 7.08 -2.48 -12.80
N LEU A 74 7.73 -1.97 -13.84
CA LEU A 74 9.18 -2.11 -13.96
C LEU A 74 9.95 -1.39 -12.87
N LYS A 75 9.31 -0.46 -12.19
CA LYS A 75 9.94 0.29 -11.11
C LYS A 75 9.75 -0.33 -9.74
N LEU A 76 9.06 -1.47 -9.67
CA LEU A 76 8.92 -2.16 -8.41
C LEU A 76 10.27 -2.63 -7.91
N GLY A 77 10.51 -2.43 -6.63
CA GLY A 77 11.75 -2.88 -6.02
C GLY A 77 11.66 -4.33 -5.56
N GLU A 78 12.40 -4.62 -4.52
CA GLU A 78 12.52 -5.98 -4.02
C GLU A 78 11.21 -6.48 -3.42
N TYR A 79 10.86 -7.72 -3.74
CA TYR A 79 9.71 -8.38 -3.12
C TYR A 79 10.09 -8.80 -1.71
N ILE A 80 9.27 -8.47 -0.73
CA ILE A 80 9.54 -8.77 0.66
C ILE A 80 8.68 -9.93 1.15
N GLY A 81 7.41 -9.92 0.82
CA GLY A 81 6.49 -10.96 1.27
C GLY A 81 5.08 -10.63 0.83
N SER A 82 4.13 -11.46 1.24
CA SER A 82 2.73 -11.30 0.84
C SER A 82 1.84 -11.15 2.05
N LEU A 83 0.85 -10.30 1.93
CA LEU A 83 -0.21 -10.20 2.93
C LEU A 83 -1.26 -11.27 2.68
N SER A 84 -1.97 -11.64 3.73
CA SER A 84 -3.09 -12.57 3.61
C SER A 84 -4.19 -11.94 2.75
N GLU A 85 -5.07 -12.79 2.22
CA GLU A 85 -6.20 -12.30 1.45
C GLU A 85 -7.09 -11.39 2.29
N GLN A 86 -7.24 -11.71 3.56
CA GLN A 86 -8.04 -10.89 4.46
C GLN A 86 -7.45 -9.49 4.58
N ARG A 87 -6.13 -9.41 4.73
CA ARG A 87 -5.46 -8.11 4.83
C ARG A 87 -5.58 -7.32 3.53
N ILE A 88 -5.42 -7.99 2.40
CA ILE A 88 -5.57 -7.32 1.10
C ILE A 88 -6.98 -6.77 0.96
N SER A 89 -7.99 -7.54 1.36
CA SER A 89 -9.38 -7.06 1.35
C SER A 89 -9.52 -5.80 2.18
N GLN A 90 -8.94 -5.79 3.37
CA GLN A 90 -9.00 -4.62 4.24
C GLN A 90 -8.38 -3.39 3.60
N VAL A 91 -7.24 -3.59 2.94
CA VAL A 91 -6.55 -2.48 2.26
C VAL A 91 -7.41 -1.93 1.12
N LEU A 92 -7.94 -2.82 0.28
CA LEU A 92 -8.79 -2.41 -0.84
C LEU A 92 -10.04 -1.68 -0.36
N GLU A 93 -10.68 -2.22 0.69
CA GLU A 93 -11.86 -1.58 1.25
C GLU A 93 -11.55 -0.19 1.76
N GLY A 94 -10.40 -0.04 2.41
CA GLY A 94 -9.99 1.26 2.94
C GLY A 94 -9.75 2.26 1.83
N ILE A 95 -9.06 1.84 0.78
CA ILE A 95 -8.79 2.72 -0.34
C ILE A 95 -10.09 3.16 -0.99
N LYS A 96 -11.00 2.21 -1.23
CA LYS A 96 -12.28 2.52 -1.86
C LYS A 96 -13.13 3.44 -1.00
N PHE A 97 -13.09 3.23 0.31
CA PHE A 97 -13.82 4.09 1.24
C PHE A 97 -13.36 5.53 1.10
N LEU A 98 -12.04 5.75 1.12
CA LEU A 98 -11.52 7.11 1.02
C LEU A 98 -11.80 7.75 -0.33
N GLN A 99 -11.75 6.97 -1.40
CA GLN A 99 -12.09 7.49 -2.72
C GLN A 99 -13.53 7.96 -2.78
N ARG A 100 -14.45 7.18 -2.21
CA ARG A 100 -15.86 7.58 -2.16
C ARG A 100 -16.06 8.85 -1.35
N MET A 101 -15.34 8.97 -0.24
CA MET A 101 -15.43 10.19 0.58
C MET A 101 -14.98 11.41 -0.19
N THR A 102 -13.90 11.28 -0.94
CA THR A 102 -13.37 12.39 -1.74
C THR A 102 -14.37 12.80 -2.81
N GLU A 103 -14.99 11.84 -3.46
CA GLU A 103 -15.98 12.13 -4.50
C GLU A 103 -17.19 12.86 -3.94
N LYS A 104 -17.62 12.47 -2.76
CA LYS A 104 -18.79 13.11 -2.15
C LYS A 104 -18.55 14.57 -1.77
N ARG A 105 -17.29 14.94 -1.62
CA ARG A 105 -16.98 16.31 -1.24
C ARG A 105 -16.99 17.27 -2.41
N LYS A 106 -17.04 16.74 -3.59
CA LYS A 106 -17.16 17.60 -4.78
C LYS A 106 -18.60 18.07 -4.99
#